data_9f4e4039a2d16e4045a3492dc8004cda
#
_entry.id   9f4e4039a2d16e4045a3492dc8004cda
#
_cell.length_a   1.000
_cell.length_b   1.000
_cell.length_c   1.000
_cell.angle_alpha   90.00
_cell.angle_beta   90.00
_cell.angle_gamma   90.00
#
_symmetry.space_group_name_H-M   'P 1'
#
loop_
_entity.id
_entity.type
_entity.pdbx_description
1 polymer ?
#
loop_
_entity_poly.entity_id
_entity_poly.type
_entity_poly.pdbx_seq_one_letter_code
_entity_poly.pdbx_strand_id
1 'polypeptide(L)'
;METGANKGQAGFILTALDGKQDLPPGDHPLWIFDEGNAVRWMRTTEDCSALVEAGSHVWSAVTEAARRDERMAWLSERLQADSTDAVTWMSEGAATLVPEPLRDKAGDADWLEAETGLRHLGTDTQTVVGSPYVVVLAPDHAMRQAISAVAPRVVFRHPRAILAEGFLREERGRDRQALAVHLGNGFVDLVLVDSDTLLASVHHETSATSDAVYRAIHLLHAMGLDDKVAVQLSGQVKPMGEEHKAFQRHFEKVDLHYGRFIPALGEVTGLHRQQFLPLIQLVRCA
;
A
#
# COMPACT_ATOMS: atom_id res chain seq x y z
N MET A 1 -27.73 28.79 19.03
CA MET A 1 -27.52 27.66 18.11
C MET A 1 -26.08 27.74 17.61
N GLU A 2 -25.19 27.10 18.33
CA GLU A 2 -23.78 27.01 17.90
C GLU A 2 -23.61 25.88 16.91
N THR A 3 -23.25 26.24 15.69
CA THR A 3 -22.87 25.29 14.65
C THR A 3 -21.51 24.71 15.03
N GLY A 4 -21.52 23.48 15.53
CA GLY A 4 -20.30 22.74 15.79
C GLY A 4 -19.50 22.53 14.50
N ALA A 5 -18.44 23.28 14.32
CA ALA A 5 -17.43 23.03 13.32
C ALA A 5 -16.83 21.64 13.59
N ASN A 6 -17.06 20.73 12.65
CA ASN A 6 -16.43 19.41 12.62
C ASN A 6 -14.91 19.63 12.52
N LYS A 7 -14.19 19.56 13.64
CA LYS A 7 -12.74 19.54 13.66
C LYS A 7 -12.33 18.25 12.96
N GLY A 8 -11.88 18.37 11.71
CA GLY A 8 -11.31 17.28 10.96
C GLY A 8 -10.34 16.48 11.84
N GLN A 9 -10.41 15.18 11.79
CA GLN A 9 -9.49 14.30 12.51
C GLN A 9 -8.08 14.69 12.06
N ALA A 10 -7.40 15.46 12.89
CA ALA A 10 -6.00 15.77 12.66
C ALA A 10 -5.23 14.45 12.57
N GLY A 11 -4.49 14.27 11.49
CA GLY A 11 -3.54 13.18 11.38
C GLY A 11 -2.63 13.17 12.60
N PHE A 12 -2.18 12.01 13.01
CA PHE A 12 -1.23 11.90 14.11
C PHE A 12 0.19 11.70 13.56
N ILE A 13 1.14 12.28 14.25
CA ILE A 13 2.57 12.10 14.02
C ILE A 13 3.11 11.38 15.24
N LEU A 14 3.84 10.30 15.01
CA LEU A 14 4.51 9.55 16.05
C LEU A 14 6.01 9.57 15.77
N THR A 15 6.77 10.05 16.72
CA THR A 15 8.22 9.95 16.72
C THR A 15 8.62 8.71 17.50
N ALA A 16 9.35 7.80 16.85
CA ALA A 16 9.79 6.53 17.45
C ALA A 16 10.94 6.70 18.44
N LEU A 17 11.58 7.86 18.44
CA LEU A 17 12.65 8.18 19.38
C LEU A 17 12.06 8.98 20.54
N ASP A 18 12.25 8.50 21.77
CA ASP A 18 11.91 9.21 23.00
C ASP A 18 12.42 10.65 22.88
N GLY A 19 11.51 11.54 22.71
CA GLY A 19 11.49 12.96 22.50
C GLY A 19 12.66 13.84 22.88
N LYS A 20 13.89 13.55 22.46
CA LYS A 20 15.06 14.46 22.56
C LYS A 20 16.39 13.93 22.02
N GLN A 21 16.43 12.85 21.25
CA GLN A 21 17.65 12.65 20.49
C GLN A 21 17.53 13.50 19.22
N ASP A 22 18.39 14.52 19.12
CA ASP A 22 18.63 15.21 17.86
C ASP A 22 18.93 14.11 16.84
N LEU A 23 18.04 13.97 15.86
CA LEU A 23 18.27 13.04 14.75
C LEU A 23 19.63 13.37 14.17
N PRO A 24 20.52 12.41 13.98
CA PRO A 24 21.79 12.69 13.34
C PRO A 24 21.49 13.39 12.01
N PRO A 25 22.19 14.48 11.68
CA PRO A 25 22.04 15.11 10.39
C PRO A 25 22.37 14.06 9.32
N GLY A 26 21.38 13.69 8.53
CA GLY A 26 21.49 12.67 7.49
C GLY A 26 20.25 12.67 6.64
N ASP A 27 20.38 12.21 5.41
CA ASP A 27 19.26 12.01 4.50
C ASP A 27 18.39 10.86 5.03
N HIS A 28 17.21 11.18 5.53
CA HIS A 28 16.25 10.19 6.02
C HIS A 28 15.20 9.91 4.94
N PRO A 29 15.22 8.75 4.27
CA PRO A 29 14.25 8.42 3.24
C PRO A 29 12.81 8.59 3.73
N LEU A 30 11.99 9.28 2.95
CA LEU A 30 10.57 9.49 3.18
C LEU A 30 9.76 8.55 2.28
N TRP A 31 9.01 7.66 2.92
CA TRP A 31 8.16 6.67 2.29
C TRP A 31 6.71 7.08 2.45
N ILE A 32 5.99 7.18 1.34
CA ILE A 32 4.63 7.72 1.31
C ILE A 32 3.71 6.71 0.63
N PHE A 33 2.55 6.45 1.24
CA PHE A 33 1.46 5.72 0.63
C PHE A 33 0.21 6.60 0.61
N ASP A 34 -0.17 7.05 -0.58
CA ASP A 34 -1.37 7.85 -0.85
C ASP A 34 -2.52 6.92 -1.26
N GLU A 35 -3.51 6.77 -0.39
CA GLU A 35 -4.72 5.98 -0.60
C GLU A 35 -5.85 6.80 -1.25
N GLY A 36 -5.53 7.93 -1.86
CA GLY A 36 -6.49 8.81 -2.51
C GLY A 36 -7.20 9.78 -1.58
N ASN A 37 -7.75 9.35 -0.46
CA ASN A 37 -8.42 10.19 0.54
C ASN A 37 -7.61 10.38 1.84
N ALA A 38 -6.56 9.61 2.00
CA ALA A 38 -5.64 9.68 3.13
C ALA A 38 -4.23 9.36 2.66
N VAL A 39 -3.24 9.80 3.41
CA VAL A 39 -1.85 9.42 3.24
C VAL A 39 -1.33 8.81 4.52
N ARG A 40 -0.56 7.73 4.39
CA ARG A 40 0.33 7.21 5.42
C ARG A 40 1.75 7.43 4.99
N TRP A 41 2.60 7.71 5.94
CA TRP A 41 4.00 7.96 5.65
C TRP A 41 4.87 7.48 6.79
N MET A 42 6.12 7.21 6.46
CA MET A 42 7.15 6.94 7.44
C MET A 42 8.51 7.44 6.93
N ARG A 43 9.37 7.77 7.87
CA ARG A 43 10.74 8.15 7.64
C ARG A 43 11.64 7.14 8.36
N THR A 44 12.67 6.67 7.70
CA THR A 44 13.60 5.70 8.25
C THR A 44 15.01 6.26 8.30
N THR A 45 15.91 5.60 9.01
CA THR A 45 17.34 5.80 8.82
C THR A 45 17.76 5.46 7.39
N GLU A 46 18.88 5.98 6.93
CA GLU A 46 19.41 5.78 5.56
C GLU A 46 19.56 4.29 5.21
N ASP A 47 20.02 3.49 6.16
CA ASP A 47 20.15 2.04 6.03
C ASP A 47 18.82 1.27 6.20
N CYS A 48 17.71 1.98 6.36
CA CYS A 48 16.39 1.42 6.59
C CYS A 48 16.27 0.51 7.85
N SER A 49 17.22 0.57 8.77
CA SER A 49 17.27 -0.30 9.96
C SER A 49 16.34 0.16 11.09
N ALA A 50 16.01 1.45 11.14
CA ALA A 50 15.18 2.02 12.19
C ALA A 50 14.13 2.99 11.65
N LEU A 51 13.00 3.05 12.34
CA LEU A 51 11.96 4.05 12.12
C LEU A 51 12.34 5.33 12.84
N VAL A 52 12.32 6.45 12.12
CA VAL A 52 12.52 7.78 12.66
C VAL A 52 11.20 8.40 13.09
N GLU A 53 10.25 8.41 12.16
CA GLU A 53 8.89 8.89 12.40
C GLU A 53 7.89 8.19 11.48
N ALA A 54 6.63 8.17 11.88
CA ALA A 54 5.53 7.69 11.06
C ALA A 54 4.25 8.46 11.37
N GLY A 55 3.33 8.49 10.43
CA GLY A 55 2.06 9.14 10.64
C GLY A 55 1.05 8.87 9.55
N SER A 56 -0.11 9.48 9.74
CA SER A 56 -1.18 9.51 8.74
C SER A 56 -1.82 10.88 8.71
N HIS A 57 -2.36 11.24 7.54
CA HIS A 57 -3.14 12.45 7.36
C HIS A 57 -4.33 12.14 6.45
N VAL A 58 -5.48 12.70 6.76
CA VAL A 58 -6.70 12.56 5.95
C VAL A 58 -6.90 13.86 5.18
N TRP A 59 -7.04 13.73 3.85
CA TRP A 59 -7.25 14.90 3.00
C TRP A 59 -8.59 15.54 3.28
N SER A 60 -8.62 16.85 3.45
CA SER A 60 -9.83 17.60 3.74
C SER A 60 -10.56 18.05 2.48
N ALA A 61 -9.83 18.18 1.38
CA ALA A 61 -10.36 18.70 0.13
C ALA A 61 -11.29 17.70 -0.57
N VAL A 62 -12.41 18.21 -1.08
CA VAL A 62 -13.44 17.39 -1.74
C VAL A 62 -13.14 17.18 -3.22
N THR A 63 -12.61 18.21 -3.90
CA THR A 63 -12.30 18.11 -5.34
C THR A 63 -10.89 17.59 -5.56
N GLU A 64 -10.66 16.90 -6.70
CA GLU A 64 -9.35 16.34 -7.01
C GLU A 64 -8.28 17.42 -7.20
N ALA A 65 -8.62 18.57 -7.79
CA ALA A 65 -7.70 19.70 -7.92
C ALA A 65 -7.27 20.24 -6.55
N ALA A 66 -8.21 20.47 -5.63
CA ALA A 66 -7.92 20.95 -4.29
C ALA A 66 -7.15 19.89 -3.46
N ARG A 67 -7.43 18.61 -3.65
CA ARG A 67 -6.64 17.54 -3.02
C ARG A 67 -5.20 17.52 -3.51
N ARG A 68 -4.98 17.72 -4.80
CA ARG A 68 -3.62 17.84 -5.34
C ARG A 68 -2.86 19.00 -4.70
N ASP A 69 -3.48 20.17 -4.58
CA ASP A 69 -2.86 21.32 -3.94
C ASP A 69 -2.57 21.05 -2.44
N GLU A 70 -3.49 20.41 -1.73
CA GLU A 70 -3.30 19.97 -0.34
C GLU A 70 -2.14 18.98 -0.19
N ARG A 71 -2.03 17.99 -1.11
CA ARG A 71 -0.90 17.05 -1.15
C ARG A 71 0.44 17.75 -1.37
N MET A 72 0.48 18.73 -2.27
CA MET A 72 1.73 19.47 -2.54
C MET A 72 2.13 20.35 -1.38
N ALA A 73 1.19 21.03 -0.72
CA ALA A 73 1.44 21.81 0.48
C ALA A 73 1.98 20.90 1.60
N TRP A 74 1.29 19.78 1.86
CA TRP A 74 1.70 18.79 2.85
C TRP A 74 3.10 18.22 2.58
N LEU A 75 3.41 17.87 1.32
CA LEU A 75 4.72 17.35 0.95
C LEU A 75 5.82 18.42 1.14
N SER A 76 5.55 19.65 0.74
CA SER A 76 6.48 20.77 0.91
C SER A 76 6.80 21.06 2.38
N GLU A 77 5.82 20.93 3.28
CA GLU A 77 6.02 21.07 4.72
C GLU A 77 6.90 19.95 5.32
N ARG A 78 6.85 18.75 4.70
CA ARG A 78 7.62 17.58 5.14
C ARG A 78 9.04 17.56 4.64
N LEU A 79 9.28 18.13 3.46
CA LEU A 79 10.60 18.27 2.88
C LEU A 79 11.21 19.57 3.41
N GLN A 80 12.34 19.48 4.08
CA GLN A 80 13.12 20.65 4.46
C GLN A 80 13.66 21.32 3.19
N ALA A 81 13.74 22.65 3.21
CA ALA A 81 14.09 23.45 2.02
C ALA A 81 15.41 23.07 1.35
N ASP A 82 16.34 22.48 2.09
CA ASP A 82 17.65 22.02 1.61
C ASP A 82 17.81 20.48 1.68
N SER A 83 16.69 19.75 1.85
CA SER A 83 16.72 18.31 2.02
C SER A 83 17.04 17.63 0.68
N THR A 84 18.03 16.74 0.70
CA THR A 84 18.32 15.80 -0.37
C THR A 84 17.57 14.48 -0.16
N ASP A 85 16.60 14.46 0.74
CA ASP A 85 15.85 13.27 1.13
C ASP A 85 15.35 12.50 -0.09
N ALA A 86 15.62 11.22 -0.11
CA ALA A 86 15.00 10.32 -1.07
C ALA A 86 13.50 10.19 -0.73
N VAL A 87 12.65 10.46 -1.70
CA VAL A 87 11.20 10.32 -1.57
C VAL A 87 10.74 9.14 -2.39
N THR A 88 10.02 8.21 -1.80
CA THR A 88 9.29 7.18 -2.54
C THR A 88 7.81 7.40 -2.34
N TRP A 89 7.12 7.66 -3.44
CA TRP A 89 5.67 7.89 -3.48
C TRP A 89 4.97 6.67 -4.05
N MET A 90 4.15 6.04 -3.24
CA MET A 90 3.29 4.95 -3.64
C MET A 90 1.85 5.45 -3.66
N SER A 91 1.14 5.25 -4.76
CA SER A 91 -0.26 5.65 -4.92
C SER A 91 -1.06 4.57 -5.62
N GLU A 92 -2.34 4.48 -5.24
CA GLU A 92 -3.33 3.69 -5.94
C GLU A 92 -3.57 4.22 -7.35
N GLY A 93 -4.12 3.38 -8.21
CA GLY A 93 -4.47 3.70 -9.57
C GLY A 93 -4.86 2.45 -10.35
N ALA A 94 -5.30 2.66 -11.59
CA ALA A 94 -5.59 1.53 -12.47
C ALA A 94 -4.31 0.73 -12.75
N ALA A 95 -4.35 -0.56 -12.47
CA ALA A 95 -3.22 -1.46 -12.69
C ALA A 95 -3.69 -2.89 -12.89
N THR A 96 -2.92 -3.67 -13.65
CA THR A 96 -3.16 -5.11 -13.84
C THR A 96 -1.85 -5.90 -13.75
N LEU A 97 -1.94 -7.14 -13.31
CA LEU A 97 -0.81 -8.07 -13.25
C LEU A 97 -0.75 -8.86 -14.57
N VAL A 98 0.36 -8.75 -15.27
CA VAL A 98 0.56 -9.41 -16.58
C VAL A 98 1.74 -10.37 -16.48
N PRO A 99 1.57 -11.66 -16.86
CA PRO A 99 2.69 -12.56 -17.02
C PRO A 99 3.66 -12.02 -18.09
N GLU A 100 4.92 -11.87 -17.75
CA GLU A 100 5.93 -11.28 -18.65
C GLU A 100 5.99 -11.98 -20.04
N PRO A 101 5.88 -13.33 -20.13
CA PRO A 101 5.84 -14.00 -21.43
C PRO A 101 4.60 -13.68 -22.29
N LEU A 102 3.55 -13.13 -21.71
CA LEU A 102 2.32 -12.75 -22.42
C LEU A 102 2.29 -11.28 -22.77
N ARG A 103 3.18 -10.47 -22.23
CA ARG A 103 3.17 -9.00 -22.41
C ARG A 103 3.21 -8.59 -23.87
N ASP A 104 4.00 -9.28 -24.69
CA ASP A 104 4.13 -8.99 -26.13
C ASP A 104 2.93 -9.44 -26.98
N LYS A 105 1.94 -10.14 -26.37
CA LYS A 105 0.74 -10.61 -27.08
C LYS A 105 -0.32 -9.53 -27.26
N ALA A 106 -0.29 -8.50 -26.41
CA ALA A 106 -1.15 -7.34 -26.48
C ALA A 106 -0.38 -6.12 -25.98
N GLY A 107 -0.81 -4.91 -26.33
CA GLY A 107 -0.22 -3.69 -25.78
C GLY A 107 -0.54 -3.51 -24.29
N ASP A 108 0.32 -2.80 -23.57
CA ASP A 108 0.10 -2.52 -22.14
C ASP A 108 -1.27 -1.86 -21.89
N ALA A 109 -1.72 -0.96 -22.78
CA ALA A 109 -3.04 -0.33 -22.70
C ALA A 109 -4.19 -1.33 -22.87
N ASP A 110 -4.02 -2.37 -23.69
CA ASP A 110 -5.05 -3.40 -23.92
C ASP A 110 -5.20 -4.30 -22.68
N TRP A 111 -4.09 -4.61 -21.98
CA TRP A 111 -4.13 -5.33 -20.71
C TRP A 111 -4.88 -4.55 -19.63
N LEU A 112 -4.62 -3.23 -19.52
CA LEU A 112 -5.35 -2.37 -18.58
C LEU A 112 -6.83 -2.24 -18.94
N GLU A 113 -7.16 -2.08 -20.22
CA GLU A 113 -8.53 -2.00 -20.69
C GLU A 113 -9.30 -3.29 -20.39
N ALA A 114 -8.66 -4.46 -20.54
CA ALA A 114 -9.27 -5.74 -20.19
C ALA A 114 -9.60 -5.87 -18.69
N GLU A 115 -8.78 -5.29 -17.81
CA GLU A 115 -9.00 -5.31 -16.36
C GLU A 115 -10.02 -4.26 -15.92
N THR A 116 -9.91 -3.03 -16.45
CA THR A 116 -10.67 -1.87 -15.93
C THR A 116 -11.91 -1.54 -16.74
N GLY A 117 -12.02 -2.08 -17.95
CA GLY A 117 -13.06 -1.67 -18.92
C GLY A 117 -12.85 -0.28 -19.50
N LEU A 118 -11.72 0.37 -19.21
CA LEU A 118 -11.41 1.74 -19.64
C LEU A 118 -10.07 1.78 -20.38
N ARG A 119 -10.04 2.50 -21.50
CA ARG A 119 -8.79 2.73 -22.23
C ARG A 119 -7.99 3.86 -21.60
N HIS A 120 -6.78 3.55 -21.18
CA HIS A 120 -5.88 4.52 -20.56
C HIS A 120 -4.90 5.09 -21.59
N LEU A 121 -4.68 6.41 -21.53
CA LEU A 121 -3.69 7.12 -22.35
C LEU A 121 -2.36 7.17 -21.59
N GLY A 122 -1.43 6.37 -22.01
CA GLY A 122 -0.13 6.24 -21.37
C GLY A 122 -0.13 5.22 -20.24
N THR A 123 0.81 4.32 -20.34
CA THR A 123 1.02 3.22 -19.40
C THR A 123 2.46 3.22 -18.92
N ASP A 124 2.68 2.68 -17.76
CA ASP A 124 3.99 2.43 -17.18
C ASP A 124 4.03 0.99 -16.66
N THR A 125 5.20 0.48 -16.38
CA THR A 125 5.33 -0.89 -15.88
C THR A 125 6.25 -0.98 -14.67
N GLN A 126 5.92 -1.91 -13.79
CA GLN A 126 6.72 -2.19 -12.61
C GLN A 126 6.89 -3.70 -12.46
N THR A 127 8.13 -4.16 -12.43
CA THR A 127 8.44 -5.58 -12.20
C THR A 127 8.05 -5.99 -10.78
N VAL A 128 7.51 -7.19 -10.64
CA VAL A 128 7.32 -7.85 -9.34
C VAL A 128 8.53 -8.76 -9.12
N VAL A 129 9.47 -8.30 -8.29
CA VAL A 129 10.75 -8.98 -8.09
C VAL A 129 10.54 -10.39 -7.54
N GLY A 130 11.20 -11.35 -8.16
CA GLY A 130 11.11 -12.77 -7.77
C GLY A 130 9.90 -13.50 -8.37
N SER A 131 9.18 -12.90 -9.31
CA SER A 131 8.10 -13.52 -10.05
C SER A 131 8.23 -13.26 -11.56
N PRO A 132 7.58 -14.05 -12.43
CA PRO A 132 7.53 -13.80 -13.86
C PRO A 132 6.40 -12.83 -14.24
N TYR A 133 6.11 -11.84 -13.39
CA TYR A 133 5.01 -10.90 -13.60
C TYR A 133 5.50 -9.46 -13.58
N VAL A 134 4.80 -8.63 -14.36
CA VAL A 134 4.89 -7.17 -14.30
C VAL A 134 3.53 -6.60 -13.96
N VAL A 135 3.52 -5.49 -13.23
CA VAL A 135 2.33 -4.66 -13.06
C VAL A 135 2.35 -3.62 -14.16
N VAL A 136 1.33 -3.65 -15.02
CA VAL A 136 1.03 -2.59 -15.97
C VAL A 136 0.09 -1.62 -15.28
N LEU A 137 0.40 -0.33 -15.32
CA LEU A 137 -0.35 0.69 -14.58
C LEU A 137 -0.59 1.95 -15.43
N ALA A 138 -1.68 2.67 -15.13
CA ALA A 138 -1.96 3.98 -15.65
C ALA A 138 -1.57 5.03 -14.61
N PRO A 139 -0.45 5.75 -14.79
CA PRO A 139 -0.03 6.77 -13.84
C PRO A 139 -0.89 8.03 -13.94
N ASP A 140 -1.17 8.67 -12.82
CA ASP A 140 -1.65 10.06 -12.82
C ASP A 140 -0.47 10.99 -13.17
N HIS A 141 -0.34 11.31 -14.43
CA HIS A 141 0.75 12.15 -14.93
C HIS A 141 0.75 13.56 -14.33
N ALA A 142 -0.42 14.15 -14.08
CA ALA A 142 -0.54 15.48 -13.50
C ALA A 142 -0.05 15.47 -12.04
N MET A 143 -0.41 14.44 -11.27
CA MET A 143 0.07 14.27 -9.91
C MET A 143 1.57 14.00 -9.88
N ARG A 144 2.07 13.08 -10.72
CA ARG A 144 3.51 12.79 -10.82
C ARG A 144 4.33 14.03 -11.15
N GLN A 145 3.86 14.84 -12.08
CA GLN A 145 4.53 16.11 -12.45
C GLN A 145 4.55 17.08 -11.27
N ALA A 146 3.44 17.23 -10.56
CA ALA A 146 3.35 18.11 -9.40
C ALA A 146 4.30 17.65 -8.27
N ILE A 147 4.30 16.34 -7.95
CA ILE A 147 5.20 15.78 -6.95
C ILE A 147 6.67 15.95 -7.35
N SER A 148 7.02 15.67 -8.62
CA SER A 148 8.40 15.82 -9.11
C SER A 148 8.90 17.26 -9.09
N ALA A 149 8.00 18.24 -9.15
CA ALA A 149 8.37 19.65 -9.00
C ALA A 149 8.80 20.00 -7.55
N VAL A 150 8.23 19.32 -6.56
CA VAL A 150 8.54 19.50 -5.14
C VAL A 150 9.66 18.57 -4.68
N ALA A 151 9.68 17.33 -5.19
CA ALA A 151 10.64 16.29 -4.88
C ALA A 151 11.30 15.75 -6.16
N PRO A 152 12.36 16.40 -6.70
CA PRO A 152 12.93 16.05 -8.02
C PRO A 152 13.53 14.64 -8.09
N ARG A 153 13.85 14.01 -6.94
CA ARG A 153 14.39 12.64 -6.87
C ARG A 153 13.35 11.60 -6.48
N VAL A 154 12.07 11.93 -6.62
CA VAL A 154 10.99 11.01 -6.24
C VAL A 154 11.01 9.73 -7.09
N VAL A 155 10.85 8.59 -6.42
CA VAL A 155 10.60 7.29 -7.04
C VAL A 155 9.12 6.97 -6.90
N PHE A 156 8.45 6.68 -8.01
CA PHE A 156 7.04 6.28 -7.99
C PHE A 156 6.91 4.76 -7.95
N ARG A 157 6.02 4.28 -7.09
CA ARG A 157 5.71 2.86 -6.92
C ARG A 157 4.20 2.63 -6.94
N HIS A 158 3.79 1.41 -7.25
CA HIS A 158 2.40 0.98 -7.20
C HIS A 158 2.21 -0.06 -6.08
N PRO A 159 1.17 0.08 -5.21
CA PRO A 159 0.98 -0.81 -4.07
C PRO A 159 0.78 -2.27 -4.47
N ARG A 160 0.10 -2.57 -5.58
CA ARG A 160 -0.07 -3.93 -6.09
C ARG A 160 1.27 -4.65 -6.31
N ALA A 161 2.26 -3.97 -6.88
CA ALA A 161 3.59 -4.57 -7.09
C ALA A 161 4.30 -4.81 -5.76
N ILE A 162 4.25 -3.83 -4.86
CA ILE A 162 4.90 -3.88 -3.54
C ILE A 162 4.28 -4.95 -2.64
N LEU A 163 2.95 -5.02 -2.59
CA LEU A 163 2.24 -6.05 -1.82
C LEU A 163 2.51 -7.44 -2.37
N ALA A 164 2.49 -7.63 -3.70
CA ALA A 164 2.78 -8.91 -4.33
C ALA A 164 4.23 -9.35 -4.07
N GLU A 165 5.20 -8.46 -4.29
CA GLU A 165 6.61 -8.74 -4.04
C GLU A 165 6.90 -9.03 -2.56
N GLY A 166 6.38 -8.19 -1.67
CA GLY A 166 6.59 -8.32 -0.23
C GLY A 166 6.00 -9.62 0.30
N PHE A 167 4.78 -9.97 -0.09
CA PHE A 167 4.11 -11.18 0.35
C PHE A 167 4.77 -12.45 -0.22
N LEU A 168 5.10 -12.45 -1.52
CA LEU A 168 5.85 -13.55 -2.13
C LEU A 168 7.19 -13.81 -1.41
N ARG A 169 7.92 -12.74 -1.06
CA ARG A 169 9.17 -12.83 -0.31
C ARG A 169 8.95 -13.41 1.10
N GLU A 170 7.87 -13.05 1.78
CA GLU A 170 7.57 -13.51 3.13
C GLU A 170 7.11 -14.96 3.19
N GLU A 171 6.42 -15.44 2.17
CA GLU A 171 5.96 -16.83 2.08
C GLU A 171 6.99 -17.77 1.46
N ARG A 172 8.05 -17.24 0.82
CA ARG A 172 9.11 -18.05 0.23
C ARG A 172 9.71 -19.06 1.22
N GLY A 173 9.80 -20.29 0.80
CA GLY A 173 10.30 -21.41 1.61
C GLY A 173 9.29 -21.95 2.64
N ARG A 174 8.04 -21.50 2.59
CA ARG A 174 6.94 -22.10 3.34
C ARG A 174 6.14 -22.95 2.38
N ASP A 175 6.12 -24.24 2.62
CA ASP A 175 5.37 -25.20 1.77
C ASP A 175 3.86 -25.09 2.06
N ARG A 176 3.26 -23.99 1.61
CA ARG A 176 1.83 -23.71 1.80
C ARG A 176 1.29 -22.69 0.82
N GLN A 177 -0.02 -22.74 0.63
CA GLN A 177 -0.79 -21.69 -0.02
C GLN A 177 -1.22 -20.63 1.00
N ALA A 178 -1.11 -19.37 0.61
CA ALA A 178 -1.48 -18.26 1.47
C ALA A 178 -2.10 -17.11 0.66
N LEU A 179 -3.10 -16.45 1.26
CA LEU A 179 -3.79 -15.29 0.73
C LEU A 179 -3.53 -14.08 1.62
N ALA A 180 -2.83 -13.07 1.10
CA ALA A 180 -2.80 -11.75 1.73
C ALA A 180 -4.03 -10.95 1.30
N VAL A 181 -4.67 -10.31 2.28
CA VAL A 181 -5.81 -9.42 2.11
C VAL A 181 -5.46 -8.08 2.73
N HIS A 182 -5.28 -7.07 1.89
CA HIS A 182 -5.07 -5.70 2.37
C HIS A 182 -6.37 -4.90 2.23
N LEU A 183 -6.97 -4.54 3.37
CA LEU A 183 -8.19 -3.74 3.43
C LEU A 183 -7.82 -2.26 3.43
N GLY A 184 -8.03 -1.59 2.30
CA GLY A 184 -7.86 -0.15 2.17
C GLY A 184 -9.15 0.61 2.51
N ASN A 185 -9.16 1.90 2.21
CA ASN A 185 -10.32 2.73 2.39
C ASN A 185 -11.21 2.72 1.14
N GLY A 186 -12.15 1.79 1.10
CA GLY A 186 -13.04 1.59 -0.05
C GLY A 186 -12.52 0.59 -1.09
N PHE A 187 -11.47 -0.17 -0.77
CA PHE A 187 -10.95 -1.20 -1.65
C PHE A 187 -10.36 -2.39 -0.89
N VAL A 188 -10.11 -3.46 -1.61
CA VAL A 188 -9.33 -4.61 -1.15
C VAL A 188 -8.33 -5.03 -2.20
N ASP A 189 -7.07 -5.22 -1.78
CA ASP A 189 -6.05 -5.91 -2.55
C ASP A 189 -5.89 -7.34 -2.05
N LEU A 190 -5.89 -8.27 -2.99
CA LEU A 190 -5.72 -9.70 -2.73
C LEU A 190 -4.46 -10.18 -3.43
N VAL A 191 -3.57 -10.85 -2.69
CA VAL A 191 -2.36 -11.47 -3.24
C VAL A 191 -2.36 -12.93 -2.84
N LEU A 192 -2.42 -13.82 -3.81
CA LEU A 192 -2.42 -15.28 -3.60
C LEU A 192 -1.07 -15.85 -4.03
N VAL A 193 -0.45 -16.62 -3.15
CA VAL A 193 0.82 -17.30 -3.40
C VAL A 193 0.71 -18.79 -3.08
N ASP A 194 1.49 -19.60 -3.79
CA ASP A 194 1.75 -21.00 -3.47
C ASP A 194 3.25 -21.15 -3.30
N SER A 195 3.68 -21.30 -2.04
CA SER A 195 5.10 -21.42 -1.68
C SER A 195 5.93 -20.23 -2.16
N ASP A 196 6.59 -20.35 -3.31
CA ASP A 196 7.43 -19.33 -3.95
C ASP A 196 6.85 -18.79 -5.27
N THR A 197 5.60 -19.16 -5.58
CA THR A 197 4.93 -18.79 -6.83
C THR A 197 3.79 -17.81 -6.57
N LEU A 198 3.84 -16.64 -7.21
CA LEU A 198 2.71 -15.71 -7.25
C LEU A 198 1.63 -16.28 -8.19
N LEU A 199 0.46 -16.58 -7.65
CA LEU A 199 -0.68 -17.12 -8.42
C LEU A 199 -1.60 -16.01 -8.93
N ALA A 200 -1.87 -15.00 -8.10
CA ALA A 200 -2.74 -13.88 -8.45
C ALA A 200 -2.41 -12.63 -7.60
N SER A 201 -2.66 -11.46 -8.18
CA SER A 201 -2.75 -10.19 -7.47
C SER A 201 -3.87 -9.38 -8.10
N VAL A 202 -4.92 -9.11 -7.33
CA VAL A 202 -6.13 -8.43 -7.81
C VAL A 202 -6.54 -7.30 -6.87
N HIS A 203 -7.12 -6.26 -7.45
CA HIS A 203 -7.66 -5.10 -6.75
C HIS A 203 -9.15 -4.99 -7.02
N HIS A 204 -9.93 -4.73 -5.98
CA HIS A 204 -11.37 -4.51 -6.11
C HIS A 204 -11.81 -3.34 -5.25
N GLU A 205 -12.62 -2.45 -5.81
CA GLU A 205 -13.40 -1.52 -5.01
C GLU A 205 -14.40 -2.28 -4.14
N THR A 206 -14.55 -1.84 -2.90
CA THR A 206 -15.47 -2.45 -1.93
C THR A 206 -16.21 -1.37 -1.16
N SER A 207 -17.48 -1.62 -0.86
CA SER A 207 -18.30 -0.73 -0.05
C SER A 207 -18.46 -1.22 1.40
N ALA A 208 -18.17 -2.49 1.63
CA ALA A 208 -18.29 -3.14 2.93
C ALA A 208 -17.29 -4.28 3.09
N THR A 209 -17.05 -4.68 4.33
CA THR A 209 -16.17 -5.83 4.64
C THR A 209 -16.68 -7.14 4.03
N SER A 210 -18.01 -7.30 3.92
CA SER A 210 -18.62 -8.46 3.26
C SER A 210 -18.20 -8.60 1.81
N ASP A 211 -18.01 -7.48 1.11
CA ASP A 211 -17.57 -7.49 -0.29
C ASP A 211 -16.14 -8.01 -0.38
N ALA A 212 -15.26 -7.57 0.53
CA ALA A 212 -13.88 -8.05 0.59
C ALA A 212 -13.81 -9.56 0.88
N VAL A 213 -14.63 -10.05 1.83
CA VAL A 213 -14.75 -11.50 2.11
C VAL A 213 -15.24 -12.26 0.86
N TYR A 214 -16.29 -11.76 0.21
CA TYR A 214 -16.80 -12.37 -1.03
C TYR A 214 -15.73 -12.43 -2.11
N ARG A 215 -14.97 -11.34 -2.33
CA ARG A 215 -13.89 -11.29 -3.32
C ARG A 215 -12.77 -12.29 -3.01
N ALA A 216 -12.41 -12.43 -1.73
CA ALA A 216 -11.42 -13.41 -1.31
C ALA A 216 -11.87 -14.86 -1.59
N ILE A 217 -13.11 -15.21 -1.22
CA ILE A 217 -13.70 -16.54 -1.51
C ILE A 217 -13.77 -16.77 -3.01
N HIS A 218 -14.26 -15.79 -3.78
CA HIS A 218 -14.38 -15.89 -5.22
C HIS A 218 -13.03 -16.13 -5.90
N LEU A 219 -11.98 -15.43 -5.48
CA LEU A 219 -10.62 -15.63 -5.98
C LEU A 219 -10.15 -17.06 -5.72
N LEU A 220 -10.29 -17.58 -4.51
CA LEU A 220 -9.88 -18.93 -4.16
C LEU A 220 -10.62 -19.97 -5.01
N HIS A 221 -11.95 -19.85 -5.13
CA HIS A 221 -12.74 -20.75 -5.97
C HIS A 221 -12.33 -20.70 -7.45
N ALA A 222 -12.06 -19.49 -7.98
CA ALA A 222 -11.58 -19.34 -9.36
C ALA A 222 -10.23 -20.04 -9.59
N MET A 223 -9.40 -20.13 -8.54
CA MET A 223 -8.10 -20.82 -8.56
C MET A 223 -8.21 -22.32 -8.17
N GLY A 224 -9.42 -22.83 -7.92
CA GLY A 224 -9.64 -24.22 -7.51
C GLY A 224 -9.21 -24.52 -6.07
N LEU A 225 -9.13 -23.50 -5.22
CA LEU A 225 -8.71 -23.61 -3.82
C LEU A 225 -9.92 -23.51 -2.88
N ASP A 226 -9.74 -23.95 -1.64
CA ASP A 226 -10.76 -23.94 -0.59
C ASP A 226 -10.44 -22.94 0.55
N ASP A 227 -11.25 -22.93 1.59
CA ASP A 227 -11.14 -22.07 2.77
C ASP A 227 -10.01 -22.45 3.75
N LYS A 228 -9.23 -23.51 3.44
CA LYS A 228 -8.08 -23.94 4.24
C LYS A 228 -6.81 -23.13 3.95
N VAL A 229 -6.83 -22.33 2.90
CA VAL A 229 -5.76 -21.39 2.58
C VAL A 229 -5.55 -20.45 3.76
N ALA A 230 -4.31 -20.24 4.19
CA ALA A 230 -3.99 -19.35 5.27
C ALA A 230 -4.22 -17.88 4.84
N VAL A 231 -5.12 -17.17 5.51
CA VAL A 231 -5.44 -15.76 5.24
C VAL A 231 -4.65 -14.84 6.16
N GLN A 232 -4.00 -13.83 5.59
CA GLN A 232 -3.26 -12.81 6.31
C GLN A 232 -3.85 -11.43 6.04
N LEU A 233 -4.45 -10.81 7.08
CA LEU A 233 -5.15 -9.54 6.98
C LEU A 233 -4.25 -8.36 7.34
N SER A 234 -4.32 -7.30 6.55
CA SER A 234 -3.64 -6.03 6.79
C SER A 234 -4.53 -4.83 6.42
N GLY A 235 -4.05 -3.61 6.65
CA GLY A 235 -4.80 -2.39 6.34
C GLY A 235 -5.77 -1.99 7.44
N GLN A 236 -6.99 -1.58 7.05
CA GLN A 236 -8.06 -1.09 7.93
C GLN A 236 -8.72 -2.22 8.74
N VAL A 237 -7.92 -2.96 9.47
CA VAL A 237 -8.38 -4.08 10.30
C VAL A 237 -7.82 -3.93 11.72
N LYS A 238 -8.66 -4.20 12.74
CA LYS A 238 -8.24 -4.24 14.14
C LYS A 238 -8.23 -5.67 14.64
N PRO A 239 -7.29 -6.03 15.56
CA PRO A 239 -7.34 -7.31 16.23
C PRO A 239 -8.72 -7.52 16.88
N MET A 240 -9.37 -8.65 16.60
CA MET A 240 -10.72 -8.97 17.07
C MET A 240 -11.80 -7.96 16.69
N GLY A 241 -11.53 -7.04 15.74
CA GLY A 241 -12.51 -6.12 15.17
C GLY A 241 -13.51 -6.83 14.26
N GLU A 242 -14.49 -6.08 13.75
CA GLU A 242 -15.55 -6.66 12.90
C GLU A 242 -15.00 -7.22 11.59
N GLU A 243 -14.00 -6.56 11.00
CA GLU A 243 -13.32 -7.01 9.78
C GLU A 243 -12.64 -8.36 10.04
N HIS A 244 -11.86 -8.47 11.11
CA HIS A 244 -11.16 -9.71 11.49
C HIS A 244 -12.16 -10.85 11.73
N LYS A 245 -13.21 -10.61 12.50
CA LYS A 245 -14.27 -11.60 12.77
C LYS A 245 -15.03 -12.00 11.50
N ALA A 246 -15.23 -11.07 10.56
CA ALA A 246 -15.89 -11.39 9.31
C ALA A 246 -15.12 -12.44 8.52
N PHE A 247 -13.80 -12.30 8.41
CA PHE A 247 -12.94 -13.30 7.77
C PHE A 247 -12.90 -14.61 8.56
N GLN A 248 -12.80 -14.58 9.89
CA GLN A 248 -12.77 -15.79 10.73
C GLN A 248 -14.05 -16.65 10.66
N ARG A 249 -15.19 -16.11 10.18
CA ARG A 249 -16.40 -16.89 9.94
C ARG A 249 -16.34 -17.76 8.69
N HIS A 250 -15.42 -17.46 7.78
CA HIS A 250 -15.34 -18.09 6.45
C HIS A 250 -14.03 -18.80 6.18
N PHE A 251 -12.99 -18.57 6.97
CA PHE A 251 -11.66 -19.15 6.79
C PHE A 251 -11.16 -19.79 8.07
N GLU A 252 -10.57 -20.96 7.96
CA GLU A 252 -10.06 -21.72 9.13
C GLU A 252 -8.87 -21.02 9.82
N LYS A 253 -8.00 -20.35 9.03
CA LYS A 253 -6.79 -19.69 9.53
C LYS A 253 -6.76 -18.25 9.08
N VAL A 254 -6.97 -17.34 10.02
CA VAL A 254 -6.93 -15.89 9.77
C VAL A 254 -6.01 -15.24 10.79
N ASP A 255 -4.90 -14.71 10.29
CA ASP A 255 -3.90 -14.00 11.07
C ASP A 255 -3.81 -12.54 10.64
N LEU A 256 -3.38 -11.66 11.54
CA LEU A 256 -3.05 -10.30 11.16
C LEU A 256 -1.63 -10.24 10.60
N HIS A 257 -1.49 -9.56 9.47
CA HIS A 257 -0.23 -9.38 8.78
C HIS A 257 0.44 -8.07 9.20
N TYR A 258 1.53 -8.17 9.91
CA TYR A 258 2.26 -7.01 10.44
C TYR A 258 3.52 -6.66 9.65
N GLY A 259 3.89 -7.47 8.65
CA GLY A 259 5.23 -7.42 8.08
C GLY A 259 6.29 -7.90 9.08
N ARG A 260 7.41 -8.42 8.58
CA ARG A 260 8.48 -8.94 9.44
C ARG A 260 9.52 -7.91 9.83
N PHE A 261 9.40 -6.68 9.33
CA PHE A 261 10.45 -5.68 9.44
C PHE A 261 10.01 -4.43 10.21
N ILE A 262 10.87 -3.88 11.01
CA ILE A 262 10.82 -2.72 11.90
C ILE A 262 10.31 -3.06 13.30
N PRO A 263 11.19 -3.49 14.22
CA PRO A 263 10.84 -3.73 15.63
C PRO A 263 10.21 -2.52 16.32
N ALA A 264 10.64 -1.32 15.97
CA ALA A 264 10.22 -0.07 16.62
C ALA A 264 8.74 0.31 16.39
N LEU A 265 8.11 -0.11 15.27
CA LEU A 265 6.68 0.19 15.05
C LEU A 265 5.73 -0.43 16.08
N GLY A 266 6.17 -1.45 16.84
CA GLY A 266 5.32 -2.13 17.83
C GLY A 266 5.23 -1.48 19.19
N GLU A 267 6.15 -0.62 19.50
CA GLU A 267 6.21 0.10 20.77
C GLU A 267 5.48 1.45 20.69
N VAL A 268 5.12 1.88 19.46
CA VAL A 268 4.43 3.14 19.26
C VAL A 268 2.95 2.95 19.57
N THR A 269 2.53 3.42 20.74
CA THR A 269 1.15 3.34 21.22
C THR A 269 0.20 4.05 20.25
N GLY A 270 -0.84 3.32 19.80
CA GLY A 270 -1.88 3.86 18.92
C GLY A 270 -1.71 3.57 17.43
N LEU A 271 -0.56 3.08 16.97
CA LEU A 271 -0.36 2.60 15.60
C LEU A 271 -0.73 1.12 15.48
N HIS A 272 -1.65 0.84 14.60
CA HIS A 272 -1.90 -0.51 14.16
C HIS A 272 -0.94 -0.85 13.01
N ARG A 273 0.10 -1.64 13.28
CA ARG A 273 1.18 -2.01 12.33
C ARG A 273 0.65 -2.49 10.98
N GLN A 274 -0.42 -3.27 10.99
CA GLN A 274 -1.04 -3.79 9.77
C GLN A 274 -1.50 -2.70 8.81
N GLN A 275 -1.78 -1.48 9.30
CA GLN A 275 -2.15 -0.35 8.46
C GLN A 275 -0.97 0.22 7.66
N PHE A 276 0.25 -0.04 8.13
CA PHE A 276 1.49 0.43 7.50
C PHE A 276 2.17 -0.66 6.67
N LEU A 277 1.53 -1.81 6.50
CA LEU A 277 2.13 -2.94 5.80
C LEU A 277 2.67 -2.58 4.40
N PRO A 278 1.95 -1.84 3.52
CA PRO A 278 2.48 -1.46 2.22
C PRO A 278 3.78 -0.66 2.33
N LEU A 279 3.88 0.27 3.28
CA LEU A 279 5.10 1.04 3.52
C LEU A 279 6.23 0.17 4.08
N ILE A 280 5.92 -0.73 5.02
CA ILE A 280 6.89 -1.67 5.58
C ILE A 280 7.47 -2.57 4.49
N GLN A 281 6.63 -3.06 3.58
CA GLN A 281 7.09 -3.86 2.44
C GLN A 281 7.87 -3.02 1.44
N LEU A 282 7.45 -1.78 1.18
CA LEU A 282 8.13 -0.85 0.30
C LEU A 282 9.57 -0.61 0.74
N VAL A 283 9.81 -0.33 2.03
CA VAL A 283 11.18 -0.16 2.59
C VAL A 283 12.04 -1.39 2.37
N ARG A 284 11.47 -2.59 2.42
CA ARG A 284 12.19 -3.85 2.17
C ARG A 284 12.45 -4.14 0.69
N CYS A 285 11.67 -3.54 -0.21
CA CYS A 285 11.78 -3.70 -1.65
C CYS A 285 12.67 -2.62 -2.30
N ALA A 286 13.10 -1.63 -1.55
CA ALA A 286 14.00 -0.58 -1.99
C ALA A 286 15.46 -0.99 -1.81
#